data_75656dad42fbb9b96f1b5010798a4995
#
_entry.id   75656dad42fbb9b96f1b5010798a4995
#
_cell.length_a   1.000
_cell.length_b   1.000
_cell.length_c   1.000
_cell.angle_alpha   90.00
_cell.angle_beta   90.00
_cell.angle_gamma   90.00
#
_symmetry.space_group_name_H-M   'P 1'
#
loop_
_entity.id
_entity.type
_entity.pdbx_description
1 polymer ?
#
loop_
_entity_poly.entity_id
_entity_poly.type
_entity_poly.pdbx_seq_one_letter_code
_entity_poly.pdbx_strand_id
1 'polypeptide(L)'
;ILELLKKLQAERGMTMLFITHDLGIVRRIADRVCVMFKGKLVEEGRTEEIFAHPRHSYTKHLLAAEPKGRPPAANENASLVMEGRDVKVWFPVRTGLMRRVSDHVKAVDGVDVAVRAGQTVGIVGESGSGKTTLGLALTRMIASRGEILFEGERIDERSFAEMRPLRKRIQIVFQDPYGSLS
;
A
#
# COMPACT_ATOMS: atom_id res chain seq x y z
N ILE A 1 -11.95 4.87 13.37
CA ILE A 1 -13.11 5.11 12.47
C ILE A 1 -14.16 3.99 12.64
N LEU A 2 -13.80 2.70 12.53
CA LEU A 2 -14.77 1.58 12.64
C LEU A 2 -15.50 1.54 13.98
N GLU A 3 -14.79 1.78 15.08
CA GLU A 3 -15.39 1.87 16.41
C GLU A 3 -16.37 3.04 16.55
N LEU A 4 -16.02 4.18 15.94
CA LEU A 4 -16.91 5.34 15.90
C LEU A 4 -18.19 5.03 15.10
N LEU A 5 -18.08 4.36 13.96
CA LEU A 5 -19.23 3.93 13.16
C LEU A 5 -20.14 2.98 13.94
N LYS A 6 -19.58 1.98 14.63
CA LYS A 6 -20.34 1.08 15.50
C LYS A 6 -21.04 1.81 16.65
N LYS A 7 -20.33 2.77 17.28
CA LYS A 7 -20.89 3.61 18.33
C LYS A 7 -22.07 4.43 17.83
N LEU A 8 -21.92 5.10 16.69
CA LEU A 8 -22.99 5.89 16.06
C LEU A 8 -24.18 5.01 15.64
N GLN A 9 -23.92 3.80 15.13
CA GLN A 9 -24.96 2.84 14.79
C GLN A 9 -25.78 2.48 16.03
N ALA A 10 -25.12 2.18 17.15
CA ALA A 10 -25.78 1.84 18.39
C ALA A 10 -26.56 3.03 18.99
N GLU A 11 -25.96 4.23 19.02
CA GLU A 11 -26.55 5.41 19.62
C GLU A 11 -27.71 5.99 18.81
N ARG A 12 -27.66 5.87 17.48
CA ARG A 12 -28.65 6.46 16.57
C ARG A 12 -29.62 5.47 15.96
N GLY A 13 -29.48 4.17 16.23
CA GLY A 13 -30.28 3.11 15.60
C GLY A 13 -30.14 3.06 14.09
N MET A 14 -28.98 3.42 13.54
CA MET A 14 -28.76 3.50 12.10
C MET A 14 -28.58 2.12 11.49
N THR A 15 -29.12 1.95 10.29
CA THR A 15 -28.76 0.83 9.41
C THR A 15 -27.57 1.25 8.57
N MET A 16 -26.60 0.35 8.38
CA MET A 16 -25.38 0.62 7.64
C MET A 16 -25.19 -0.37 6.49
N LEU A 17 -25.02 0.13 5.28
CA LEU A 17 -24.53 -0.63 4.14
C LEU A 17 -23.05 -0.29 3.95
N PHE A 18 -22.18 -1.29 4.09
CA PHE A 18 -20.73 -1.10 3.99
C PHE A 18 -20.18 -1.89 2.80
N ILE A 19 -19.56 -1.19 1.85
CA ILE A 19 -18.97 -1.79 0.64
C ILE A 19 -17.47 -1.72 0.75
N THR A 20 -16.81 -2.87 0.71
CA THR A 20 -15.36 -2.99 0.84
C THR A 20 -14.84 -4.29 0.22
N HIS A 21 -13.57 -4.33 -0.09
CA HIS A 21 -12.85 -5.56 -0.43
C HIS A 21 -12.03 -6.12 0.75
N ASP A 22 -12.03 -5.43 1.89
CA ASP A 22 -11.31 -5.86 3.11
C ASP A 22 -12.18 -6.80 3.93
N LEU A 23 -11.86 -8.10 3.85
CA LEU A 23 -12.57 -9.16 4.56
C LEU A 23 -12.38 -9.05 6.09
N GLY A 24 -11.26 -8.53 6.56
CA GLY A 24 -11.01 -8.31 7.98
C GLY A 24 -11.94 -7.25 8.56
N ILE A 25 -12.22 -6.19 7.82
CA ILE A 25 -13.21 -5.18 8.20
C ILE A 25 -14.61 -5.79 8.24
N VAL A 26 -14.99 -6.50 7.17
CA VAL A 26 -16.33 -7.15 7.09
C VAL A 26 -16.55 -8.07 8.29
N ARG A 27 -15.60 -8.93 8.62
CA ARG A 27 -15.68 -9.86 9.76
C ARG A 27 -15.92 -9.15 11.10
N ARG A 28 -15.41 -7.93 11.24
CA ARG A 28 -15.49 -7.16 12.50
C ARG A 28 -16.76 -6.35 12.68
N ILE A 29 -17.40 -5.91 11.59
CA ILE A 29 -18.48 -4.94 11.67
C ILE A 29 -19.80 -5.40 11.06
N ALA A 30 -19.79 -6.35 10.13
CA ALA A 30 -20.98 -6.73 9.39
C ALA A 30 -21.71 -7.92 10.05
N ASP A 31 -23.02 -7.83 10.19
CA ASP A 31 -23.86 -8.93 10.63
C ASP A 31 -24.14 -9.92 9.50
N ARG A 32 -24.29 -9.40 8.29
CA ARG A 32 -24.54 -10.17 7.05
C ARG A 32 -23.57 -9.73 5.96
N VAL A 33 -23.23 -10.66 5.10
CA VAL A 33 -22.33 -10.45 3.97
C VAL A 33 -23.01 -10.84 2.67
N CYS A 34 -22.83 -10.01 1.66
CA CYS A 34 -23.21 -10.29 0.30
C CYS A 34 -21.92 -10.31 -0.56
N VAL A 35 -21.62 -11.46 -1.14
CA VAL A 35 -20.44 -11.62 -2.02
C VAL A 35 -20.83 -11.38 -3.46
N MET A 36 -20.15 -10.43 -4.11
CA MET A 36 -20.38 -10.10 -5.51
C MET A 36 -19.24 -10.61 -6.38
N PHE A 37 -19.58 -11.17 -7.55
CA PHE A 37 -18.63 -11.57 -8.57
C PHE A 37 -19.19 -11.31 -9.96
N LYS A 38 -18.41 -10.61 -10.82
CA LYS A 38 -18.80 -10.27 -12.20
C LYS A 38 -20.21 -9.64 -12.30
N GLY A 39 -20.51 -8.70 -11.42
CA GLY A 39 -21.78 -7.99 -11.37
C GLY A 39 -22.97 -8.77 -10.81
N LYS A 40 -22.75 -9.99 -10.29
CA LYS A 40 -23.79 -10.84 -9.71
C LYS A 40 -23.56 -11.07 -8.22
N LEU A 41 -24.62 -11.14 -7.45
CA LEU A 41 -24.61 -11.65 -6.09
C LEU A 41 -24.47 -13.18 -6.17
N VAL A 42 -23.37 -13.73 -5.69
CA VAL A 42 -23.06 -15.16 -5.80
C VAL A 42 -23.26 -15.91 -4.49
N GLU A 43 -23.18 -15.22 -3.37
CA GLU A 43 -23.44 -15.79 -2.05
C GLU A 43 -23.86 -14.71 -1.07
N GLU A 44 -24.80 -15.02 -0.17
CA GLU A 44 -25.18 -14.14 0.94
C GLU A 44 -25.50 -14.96 2.19
N GLY A 45 -25.32 -14.37 3.35
CA GLY A 45 -25.62 -15.02 4.63
C GLY A 45 -25.11 -14.24 5.83
N ARG A 46 -25.21 -14.85 6.99
CA ARG A 46 -24.58 -14.32 8.21
C ARG A 46 -23.07 -14.34 8.06
N THR A 47 -22.41 -13.32 8.58
CA THR A 47 -20.95 -13.20 8.47
C THR A 47 -20.23 -14.45 8.95
N GLU A 48 -20.61 -14.97 10.12
CA GLU A 48 -20.00 -16.18 10.68
C GLU A 48 -20.14 -17.40 9.76
N GLU A 49 -21.30 -17.59 9.12
CA GLU A 49 -21.57 -18.72 8.23
C GLU A 49 -20.74 -18.62 6.95
N ILE A 50 -20.70 -17.43 6.32
CA ILE A 50 -19.94 -17.20 5.08
C ILE A 50 -18.45 -17.44 5.31
N PHE A 51 -17.92 -16.98 6.45
CA PHE A 51 -16.49 -17.16 6.74
C PHE A 51 -16.12 -18.58 7.20
N ALA A 52 -17.03 -19.29 7.89
CA ALA A 52 -16.77 -20.65 8.36
C ALA A 52 -17.08 -21.71 7.29
N HIS A 53 -18.16 -21.54 6.55
CA HIS A 53 -18.69 -22.53 5.63
C HIS A 53 -19.09 -21.92 4.27
N PRO A 54 -18.14 -21.31 3.53
CA PRO A 54 -18.44 -20.76 2.22
C PRO A 54 -18.90 -21.86 1.26
N ARG A 55 -19.96 -21.60 0.52
CA ARG A 55 -20.55 -22.57 -0.42
C ARG A 55 -20.09 -22.32 -1.84
N HIS A 56 -20.15 -21.06 -2.28
CA HIS A 56 -19.79 -20.70 -3.65
C HIS A 56 -18.27 -20.80 -3.89
N SER A 57 -17.87 -21.31 -5.04
CA SER A 57 -16.46 -21.51 -5.38
C SER A 57 -15.64 -20.23 -5.33
N TYR A 58 -16.19 -19.09 -5.78
CA TYR A 58 -15.55 -17.81 -5.72
C TYR A 58 -15.33 -17.35 -4.27
N THR A 59 -16.30 -17.50 -3.39
CA THR A 59 -16.16 -17.15 -1.95
C THR A 59 -15.06 -17.98 -1.30
N LYS A 60 -15.01 -19.29 -1.59
CA LYS A 60 -13.92 -20.15 -1.12
C LYS A 60 -12.55 -19.65 -1.59
N HIS A 61 -12.46 -19.31 -2.87
CA HIS A 61 -11.21 -18.79 -3.43
C HIS A 61 -10.83 -17.44 -2.81
N LEU A 62 -11.79 -16.53 -2.65
CA LEU A 62 -11.58 -15.22 -2.04
C LEU A 62 -11.04 -15.32 -0.60
N LEU A 63 -11.68 -16.19 0.22
CA LEU A 63 -11.24 -16.42 1.61
C LEU A 63 -9.92 -17.20 1.70
N ALA A 64 -9.61 -18.06 0.73
CA ALA A 64 -8.33 -18.78 0.66
C ALA A 64 -7.17 -17.87 0.24
N ALA A 65 -7.44 -16.81 -0.52
CA ALA A 65 -6.45 -15.84 -0.97
C ALA A 65 -5.99 -14.88 0.15
N GLU A 66 -6.70 -14.85 1.29
CA GLU A 66 -6.26 -14.08 2.45
C GLU A 66 -4.92 -14.63 2.96
N PRO A 67 -3.87 -13.79 3.08
CA PRO A 67 -2.57 -14.24 3.54
C PRO A 67 -2.65 -14.87 4.94
N LYS A 68 -2.20 -16.12 5.07
CA LYS A 68 -2.20 -16.86 6.33
C LYS A 68 -0.77 -17.15 6.77
N GLY A 69 -0.56 -17.22 8.07
CA GLY A 69 0.74 -17.58 8.65
C GLY A 69 1.53 -16.36 9.13
N ARG A 70 2.78 -16.64 9.50
CA ARG A 70 3.76 -15.62 9.92
C ARG A 70 4.89 -15.56 8.91
N PRO A 71 5.43 -14.37 8.62
CA PRO A 71 6.60 -14.27 7.79
C PRO A 71 7.75 -15.07 8.44
N PRO A 72 8.66 -15.67 7.66
CA PRO A 72 9.85 -16.27 8.21
C PRO A 72 10.64 -15.23 8.99
N ALA A 73 11.39 -15.68 10.01
CA ALA A 73 12.26 -14.79 10.79
C ALA A 73 13.22 -14.05 9.85
N ALA A 74 13.33 -12.74 10.04
CA ALA A 74 14.25 -11.94 9.24
C ALA A 74 15.70 -12.38 9.52
N ASN A 75 16.46 -12.62 8.47
CA ASN A 75 17.89 -12.86 8.59
C ASN A 75 18.61 -11.50 8.70
N GLU A 76 18.98 -11.12 9.91
CA GLU A 76 19.67 -9.86 10.18
C GLU A 76 21.04 -9.76 9.51
N ASN A 77 21.65 -10.90 9.19
CA ASN A 77 22.94 -10.98 8.51
C ASN A 77 22.81 -11.00 6.97
N ALA A 78 21.58 -11.00 6.43
CA ALA A 78 21.40 -10.95 4.99
C ALA A 78 21.88 -9.60 4.43
N SER A 79 22.42 -9.62 3.20
CA SER A 79 22.89 -8.42 2.51
C SER A 79 21.79 -7.37 2.34
N LEU A 80 22.14 -6.10 2.45
CA LEU A 80 21.25 -4.99 2.12
C LEU A 80 21.02 -4.94 0.61
N VAL A 81 19.77 -4.97 0.20
CA VAL A 81 19.36 -4.88 -1.21
C VAL A 81 18.93 -3.47 -1.56
N MET A 82 18.14 -2.83 -0.70
CA MET A 82 17.72 -1.44 -0.88
C MET A 82 17.92 -0.68 0.41
N GLU A 83 18.52 0.49 0.30
CA GLU A 83 18.71 1.38 1.45
C GLU A 83 18.40 2.82 1.04
N GLY A 84 17.62 3.50 1.85
CA GLY A 84 17.40 4.94 1.76
C GLY A 84 17.90 5.60 3.03
N ARG A 85 18.66 6.68 2.91
CA ARG A 85 19.17 7.48 4.02
C ARG A 85 18.77 8.93 3.85
N ASP A 86 18.13 9.49 4.86
CA ASP A 86 17.64 10.87 4.88
C ASP A 86 16.82 11.22 3.61
N VAL A 87 15.98 10.27 3.16
CA VAL A 87 15.21 10.43 1.92
C VAL A 87 14.18 11.52 2.08
N LYS A 88 14.19 12.50 1.17
CA LYS A 88 13.27 13.63 1.16
C LYS A 88 12.65 13.79 -0.22
N VAL A 89 11.33 13.97 -0.25
CA VAL A 89 10.58 14.35 -1.45
C VAL A 89 9.70 15.54 -1.12
N TRP A 90 10.07 16.70 -1.62
CA TRP A 90 9.37 17.95 -1.39
C TRP A 90 8.83 18.48 -2.71
N PHE A 91 7.51 18.58 -2.80
CA PHE A 91 6.84 19.12 -3.98
C PHE A 91 6.68 20.64 -3.83
N PRO A 92 7.19 21.45 -4.80
CA PRO A 92 7.06 22.89 -4.70
C PRO A 92 5.63 23.36 -4.90
N VAL A 93 5.15 24.17 -3.96
CA VAL A 93 3.90 24.91 -4.10
C VAL A 93 4.18 26.21 -4.81
N ARG A 94 3.57 26.39 -5.98
CA ARG A 94 3.77 27.61 -6.81
C ARG A 94 2.53 28.48 -6.72
N THR A 95 2.71 29.73 -6.31
CA THR A 95 1.63 30.72 -6.16
C THR A 95 1.86 31.95 -7.05
N GLY A 96 0.77 32.67 -7.33
CA GLY A 96 0.78 33.90 -8.11
C GLY A 96 0.96 33.74 -9.62
N LEU A 97 0.78 34.86 -10.35
CA LEU A 97 0.82 34.89 -11.81
C LEU A 97 2.19 34.46 -12.39
N MET A 98 3.26 34.71 -11.66
CA MET A 98 4.63 34.33 -12.02
C MET A 98 5.05 32.92 -11.54
N ARG A 99 4.12 32.12 -10.98
CA ARG A 99 4.40 30.76 -10.51
C ARG A 99 5.64 30.63 -9.63
N ARG A 100 5.91 31.59 -8.77
CA ARG A 100 7.03 31.53 -7.83
C ARG A 100 6.77 30.45 -6.79
N VAL A 101 7.82 29.71 -6.42
CA VAL A 101 7.77 28.71 -5.33
C VAL A 101 7.63 29.47 -4.02
N SER A 102 6.49 29.30 -3.34
CA SER A 102 6.20 29.95 -2.05
C SER A 102 6.38 29.03 -0.87
N ASP A 103 6.24 27.69 -1.09
CA ASP A 103 6.31 26.68 -0.03
C ASP A 103 6.58 25.30 -0.66
N HIS A 104 6.70 24.27 0.19
CA HIS A 104 6.87 22.88 -0.24
C HIS A 104 5.94 21.97 0.54
N VAL A 105 5.24 21.09 -0.17
CA VAL A 105 4.59 19.93 0.46
C VAL A 105 5.66 18.86 0.68
N LYS A 106 6.01 18.63 1.93
CA LYS A 106 6.99 17.62 2.35
C LYS A 106 6.33 16.25 2.42
N ALA A 107 6.21 15.58 1.29
CA ALA A 107 5.57 14.28 1.20
C ALA A 107 6.40 13.16 1.85
N VAL A 108 7.72 13.28 1.82
CA VAL A 108 8.70 12.48 2.57
C VAL A 108 9.73 13.46 3.13
N ASP A 109 10.03 13.38 4.42
CA ASP A 109 10.90 14.34 5.10
C ASP A 109 11.89 13.64 6.04
N GLY A 110 13.04 13.21 5.50
CA GLY A 110 14.13 12.60 6.27
C GLY A 110 13.84 11.17 6.73
N VAL A 111 13.46 10.29 5.80
CA VAL A 111 13.13 8.89 6.13
C VAL A 111 14.31 7.98 5.82
N ASP A 112 14.67 7.15 6.81
CA ASP A 112 15.61 6.05 6.65
C ASP A 112 14.85 4.74 6.49
N VAL A 113 15.28 3.90 5.56
CA VAL A 113 14.71 2.58 5.32
C VAL A 113 15.77 1.62 4.80
N ALA A 114 15.72 0.36 5.26
CA ALA A 114 16.62 -0.69 4.81
C ALA A 114 15.84 -1.95 4.52
N VAL A 115 16.11 -2.59 3.39
CA VAL A 115 15.52 -3.85 2.97
C VAL A 115 16.62 -4.85 2.67
N ARG A 116 16.58 -6.01 3.34
CA ARG A 116 17.57 -7.07 3.17
C ARG A 116 17.10 -8.13 2.19
N ALA A 117 18.03 -8.93 1.69
CA ALA A 117 17.71 -10.04 0.80
C ALA A 117 16.74 -11.03 1.46
N GLY A 118 15.68 -11.39 0.74
CA GLY A 118 14.61 -12.27 1.22
C GLY A 118 13.67 -11.65 2.26
N GLN A 119 13.83 -10.37 2.61
CA GLN A 119 12.99 -9.66 3.57
C GLN A 119 11.82 -8.95 2.88
N THR A 120 10.66 -8.94 3.53
CA THR A 120 9.55 -8.06 3.19
C THR A 120 9.40 -6.97 4.25
N VAL A 121 9.53 -5.72 3.85
CA VAL A 121 9.32 -4.55 4.73
C VAL A 121 7.95 -3.95 4.42
N GLY A 122 7.07 -3.92 5.41
CA GLY A 122 5.76 -3.29 5.32
C GLY A 122 5.82 -1.83 5.74
N ILE A 123 5.37 -0.91 4.87
CA ILE A 123 5.24 0.52 5.17
C ILE A 123 3.75 0.83 5.32
N VAL A 124 3.33 1.20 6.53
CA VAL A 124 1.92 1.45 6.87
C VAL A 124 1.72 2.90 7.29
N GLY A 125 0.50 3.38 7.19
CA GLY A 125 0.10 4.72 7.59
C GLY A 125 -1.18 5.16 6.86
N GLU A 126 -1.74 6.30 7.23
CA GLU A 126 -2.96 6.87 6.66
C GLU A 126 -2.80 7.24 5.17
N SER A 127 -3.93 7.43 4.46
CA SER A 127 -3.89 7.96 3.10
C SER A 127 -3.22 9.34 3.10
N GLY A 128 -2.33 9.58 2.13
CA GLY A 128 -1.56 10.84 2.06
C GLY A 128 -0.31 10.91 2.94
N SER A 129 0.02 9.87 3.73
CA SER A 129 1.22 9.89 4.60
C SER A 129 2.57 9.70 3.88
N GLY A 130 2.58 9.70 2.55
CA GLY A 130 3.83 9.65 1.76
C GLY A 130 4.34 8.25 1.39
N LYS A 131 3.64 7.16 1.74
CA LYS A 131 4.08 5.77 1.47
C LYS A 131 4.40 5.50 0.00
N THR A 132 3.47 5.82 -0.87
CA THR A 132 3.64 5.68 -2.33
C THR A 132 4.78 6.56 -2.82
N THR A 133 4.88 7.78 -2.33
CA THR A 133 5.94 8.72 -2.67
C THR A 133 7.32 8.18 -2.28
N LEU A 134 7.45 7.58 -1.09
CA LEU A 134 8.68 6.94 -0.65
C LEU A 134 9.05 5.77 -1.57
N GLY A 135 8.09 4.88 -1.88
CA GLY A 135 8.31 3.77 -2.80
C GLY A 135 8.77 4.22 -4.20
N LEU A 136 8.15 5.27 -4.74
CA LEU A 136 8.54 5.87 -6.02
C LEU A 136 9.93 6.51 -5.96
N ALA A 137 10.30 7.14 -4.83
CA ALA A 137 11.63 7.71 -4.64
C ALA A 137 12.71 6.62 -4.58
N LEU A 138 12.53 5.59 -3.75
CA LEU A 138 13.46 4.47 -3.61
C LEU A 138 13.70 3.74 -4.93
N THR A 139 12.68 3.64 -5.76
CA THR A 139 12.79 3.02 -7.08
C THR A 139 13.20 3.99 -8.18
N ARG A 140 13.56 5.24 -7.84
CA ARG A 140 14.01 6.28 -8.80
C ARG A 140 12.97 6.55 -9.90
N MET A 141 11.69 6.51 -9.57
CA MET A 141 10.60 6.93 -10.47
C MET A 141 10.29 8.42 -10.33
N ILE A 142 10.65 9.02 -9.21
CA ILE A 142 10.58 10.46 -8.96
C ILE A 142 11.90 10.96 -8.37
N ALA A 143 12.16 12.25 -8.51
CA ALA A 143 13.31 12.90 -7.91
C ALA A 143 13.15 12.95 -6.38
N SER A 144 14.27 12.73 -5.69
CA SER A 144 14.39 12.82 -4.24
C SER A 144 15.72 13.42 -3.84
N ARG A 145 15.86 13.79 -2.56
CA ARG A 145 17.12 14.13 -1.92
C ARG A 145 17.45 13.04 -0.92
N GLY A 146 18.70 12.99 -0.45
CA GLY A 146 19.21 11.92 0.40
C GLY A 146 19.88 10.84 -0.45
N GLU A 147 20.42 9.83 0.20
CA GLU A 147 21.10 8.73 -0.46
C GLU A 147 20.16 7.56 -0.68
N ILE A 148 20.24 6.97 -1.87
CA ILE A 148 19.54 5.71 -2.19
C ILE A 148 20.56 4.74 -2.75
N LEU A 149 20.70 3.60 -2.07
CA LEU A 149 21.62 2.54 -2.47
C LEU A 149 20.84 1.30 -2.89
N PHE A 150 21.25 0.70 -3.98
CA PHE A 150 20.78 -0.60 -4.44
C PHE A 150 21.95 -1.56 -4.52
N GLU A 151 21.91 -2.62 -3.68
CA GLU A 151 23.01 -3.59 -3.53
C GLU A 151 24.37 -2.92 -3.24
N GLY A 152 24.37 -1.90 -2.40
CA GLY A 152 25.55 -1.16 -2.00
C GLY A 152 26.00 -0.06 -2.98
N GLU A 153 25.41 0.03 -4.16
CA GLU A 153 25.73 1.07 -5.14
C GLU A 153 24.74 2.24 -5.05
N ARG A 154 25.25 3.47 -5.04
CA ARG A 154 24.40 4.67 -5.07
C ARG A 154 23.66 4.79 -6.40
N ILE A 155 22.35 5.02 -6.32
CA ILE A 155 21.47 5.18 -7.48
C ILE A 155 20.73 6.52 -7.50
N ASP A 156 20.81 7.32 -6.43
CA ASP A 156 20.11 8.60 -6.30
C ASP A 156 20.56 9.65 -7.33
N GLU A 157 21.81 9.60 -7.76
CA GLU A 157 22.38 10.51 -8.74
C GLU A 157 22.34 9.99 -10.18
N ARG A 158 21.95 8.71 -10.38
CA ARG A 158 21.92 8.11 -11.72
C ARG A 158 20.86 8.75 -12.60
N SER A 159 21.22 9.00 -13.83
CA SER A 159 20.32 9.44 -14.90
C SER A 159 19.32 8.35 -15.27
N PHE A 160 18.27 8.70 -16.00
CA PHE A 160 17.27 7.75 -16.48
C PHE A 160 17.91 6.63 -17.35
N ALA A 161 18.88 6.95 -18.16
CA ALA A 161 19.60 5.99 -19.00
C ALA A 161 20.39 4.98 -18.16
N GLU A 162 21.09 5.44 -17.12
CA GLU A 162 21.86 4.60 -16.20
C GLU A 162 20.97 3.73 -15.30
N MET A 163 19.73 4.16 -15.04
CA MET A 163 18.74 3.35 -14.33
C MET A 163 18.13 2.23 -15.19
N ARG A 164 18.18 2.34 -16.52
CA ARG A 164 17.52 1.38 -17.43
C ARG A 164 17.95 -0.08 -17.23
N PRO A 165 19.23 -0.43 -17.07
CA PRO A 165 19.64 -1.79 -16.76
C PRO A 165 19.09 -2.31 -15.44
N LEU A 166 18.98 -1.45 -14.41
CA LEU A 166 18.49 -1.80 -13.08
C LEU A 166 16.97 -2.05 -13.05
N ARG A 167 16.20 -1.53 -14.02
CA ARG A 167 14.74 -1.75 -14.10
C ARG A 167 14.34 -3.22 -14.22
N LYS A 168 15.22 -4.08 -14.71
CA LYS A 168 14.98 -5.53 -14.73
C LYS A 168 15.01 -6.15 -13.33
N ARG A 169 15.69 -5.51 -12.38
CA ARG A 169 15.92 -5.97 -11.01
C ARG A 169 15.08 -5.21 -9.98
N ILE A 170 14.67 -3.99 -10.31
CA ILE A 170 13.82 -3.12 -9.47
C ILE A 170 12.49 -2.92 -10.21
N GLN A 171 11.42 -3.51 -9.70
CA GLN A 171 10.10 -3.45 -10.30
C GLN A 171 9.08 -2.89 -9.29
N ILE A 172 8.03 -2.27 -9.82
CA ILE A 172 6.90 -1.75 -9.03
C ILE A 172 5.62 -2.43 -9.50
N VAL A 173 4.81 -2.85 -8.52
CA VAL A 173 3.42 -3.23 -8.77
C VAL A 173 2.53 -2.14 -8.18
N PHE A 174 1.80 -1.44 -9.03
CA PHE A 174 0.87 -0.39 -8.61
C PHE A 174 -0.41 -0.98 -8.02
N GLN A 175 -1.08 -0.19 -7.17
CA GLN A 175 -2.34 -0.59 -6.52
C GLN A 175 -3.46 -0.88 -7.53
N ASP A 176 -3.48 -0.18 -8.67
CA ASP A 176 -4.32 -0.47 -9.83
C ASP A 176 -3.43 -0.75 -11.06
N PRO A 177 -3.05 -2.02 -11.28
CA PRO A 177 -2.18 -2.38 -12.40
C PRO A 177 -2.86 -2.23 -13.76
N TYR A 178 -4.18 -2.29 -13.85
CA TYR A 178 -4.92 -2.16 -15.12
C TYR A 178 -5.08 -0.69 -15.53
N GLY A 179 -5.34 0.21 -14.60
CA GLY A 179 -5.42 1.65 -14.89
C GLY A 179 -4.07 2.27 -15.30
N SER A 180 -2.96 1.58 -15.02
CA SER A 180 -1.61 2.04 -15.34
C SER A 180 -1.13 1.63 -16.73
N LEU A 181 -1.91 0.82 -17.47
CA LEU A 181 -1.56 0.28 -18.79
C LEU A 181 -2.34 0.94 -19.96
N SER A 182 -3.17 1.94 -19.64
CA SER A 182 -3.95 2.70 -20.62
C SER A 182 -3.26 3.97 -21.08
#